data_44a82c1691a7ae11ada94061bbd461bc
#
_entry.id   44a82c1691a7ae11ada94061bbd461bc
#
_cell.length_a   1.000
_cell.length_b   1.000
_cell.length_c   1.000
_cell.angle_alpha   90.00
_cell.angle_beta   90.00
_cell.angle_gamma   90.00
#
_symmetry.space_group_name_H-M   'P 1'
#
loop_
_entity.id
_entity.type
_entity.pdbx_description
1 polymer ?
#
loop_
_entity_poly.entity_id
_entity_poly.type
_entity_poly.pdbx_seq_one_letter_code
_entity_poly.pdbx_strand_id
1 'polypeptide(L)'
;MTESALFTQLQDLSAAFARLVGIAAPGIAAVQSHRACSSGFFWRPGLIVTADEALSEEGDVAVTLPGGESVGARLVGRDHTTDIAVLRVDRSDLRPIRLDSPPVPVGALALAVGAEDGAPTAAFGVVSRSTGPWWSLRSGEIDARIELDLRMRQSAEGGLAIDAAGQAIGMTVFGPRRRVLVIPSATIERVATRLEKHGHIPRGYLGLGFQLVAIEGGRRGVMVMKVEPQGPAAKAGVHQGDIIVAWNGESIRHARSLLRALGPDSVGQTVTLGLRRGGEAKDVPLTIAERPTA
;
A
#
# COMPACT_ATOMS: atom_id res chain seq x y z
N MET A 1 20.91 19.90 -37.54
CA MET A 1 21.57 19.38 -36.33
C MET A 1 22.65 18.44 -36.82
N THR A 2 23.90 18.69 -36.48
CA THR A 2 25.02 17.84 -36.93
C THR A 2 25.01 16.53 -36.15
N GLU A 3 25.50 15.43 -36.74
CA GLU A 3 25.60 14.11 -36.12
C GLU A 3 26.36 14.17 -34.78
N SER A 4 27.41 14.96 -34.67
CA SER A 4 28.18 15.22 -33.48
C SER A 4 27.32 15.85 -32.37
N ALA A 5 26.42 16.76 -32.68
CA ALA A 5 25.53 17.40 -31.68
C ALA A 5 24.49 16.39 -31.12
N LEU A 6 24.00 15.48 -31.97
CA LEU A 6 23.08 14.41 -31.53
C LEU A 6 23.76 13.45 -30.55
N PHE A 7 24.99 13.01 -30.84
CA PHE A 7 25.75 12.14 -29.94
C PHE A 7 26.03 12.80 -28.58
N THR A 8 26.37 14.08 -28.58
CA THR A 8 26.58 14.82 -27.32
C THR A 8 25.30 14.86 -26.47
N GLN A 9 24.13 15.14 -27.09
CA GLN A 9 22.85 15.14 -26.38
C GLN A 9 22.48 13.78 -25.77
N LEU A 10 22.73 12.68 -26.51
CA LEU A 10 22.51 11.32 -26.01
C LEU A 10 23.44 10.97 -24.84
N GLN A 11 24.69 11.39 -24.89
CA GLN A 11 25.65 11.21 -23.79
C GLN A 11 25.24 12.01 -22.55
N ASP A 12 24.81 13.27 -22.72
CA ASP A 12 24.33 14.12 -21.65
C ASP A 12 23.09 13.53 -20.98
N LEU A 13 22.13 13.02 -21.77
CA LEU A 13 20.94 12.35 -21.25
C LEU A 13 21.30 11.08 -20.46
N SER A 14 22.19 10.24 -21.01
CA SER A 14 22.68 9.04 -20.34
C SER A 14 23.37 9.36 -19.02
N ALA A 15 24.22 10.39 -19.01
CA ALA A 15 24.88 10.86 -17.81
C ALA A 15 23.90 11.44 -16.78
N ALA A 16 22.83 12.09 -17.23
CA ALA A 16 21.78 12.59 -16.35
C ALA A 16 21.04 11.44 -15.64
N PHE A 17 20.64 10.40 -16.34
CA PHE A 17 20.03 9.21 -15.74
C PHE A 17 20.96 8.51 -14.74
N ALA A 18 22.24 8.33 -15.09
CA ALA A 18 23.20 7.73 -14.19
C ALA A 18 23.37 8.56 -12.89
N ARG A 19 23.38 9.89 -12.99
CA ARG A 19 23.42 10.78 -11.82
C ARG A 19 22.17 10.65 -10.96
N LEU A 20 20.96 10.57 -11.55
CA LEU A 20 19.72 10.40 -10.81
C LEU A 20 19.72 9.09 -10.01
N VAL A 21 20.16 7.99 -10.60
CA VAL A 21 20.35 6.72 -9.90
C VAL A 21 21.37 6.85 -8.78
N GLY A 22 22.51 7.52 -9.05
CA GLY A 22 23.55 7.75 -8.04
C GLY A 22 23.09 8.60 -6.84
N ILE A 23 22.11 9.49 -7.02
CA ILE A 23 21.50 10.28 -5.93
C ILE A 23 20.58 9.40 -5.08
N ALA A 24 19.78 8.52 -5.70
CA ALA A 24 18.80 7.69 -5.00
C ALA A 24 19.45 6.45 -4.34
N ALA A 25 20.44 5.83 -4.98
CA ALA A 25 21.03 4.56 -4.58
C ALA A 25 21.53 4.49 -3.11
N PRO A 26 22.16 5.53 -2.54
CA PRO A 26 22.58 5.50 -1.13
C PRO A 26 21.44 5.39 -0.12
N GLY A 27 20.21 5.68 -0.54
CA GLY A 27 19.00 5.59 0.27
C GLY A 27 18.22 4.29 0.07
N ILE A 28 18.71 3.34 -0.76
CA ILE A 28 17.99 2.12 -1.12
C ILE A 28 18.82 0.91 -0.72
N ALA A 29 18.14 -0.11 -0.18
CA ALA A 29 18.75 -1.37 0.23
C ALA A 29 18.06 -2.56 -0.43
N ALA A 30 18.78 -3.67 -0.61
CA ALA A 30 18.17 -4.93 -0.97
C ALA A 30 17.56 -5.58 0.29
N VAL A 31 16.33 -6.09 0.16
CA VAL A 31 15.62 -6.79 1.23
C VAL A 31 15.49 -8.25 0.86
N GLN A 32 16.00 -9.11 1.71
CA GLN A 32 15.93 -10.56 1.54
C GLN A 32 15.02 -11.15 2.60
N SER A 33 13.93 -11.76 2.16
CA SER A 33 12.97 -12.43 3.02
C SER A 33 12.78 -13.86 2.50
N HIS A 34 13.23 -14.84 3.26
CA HIS A 34 13.25 -16.26 2.87
C HIS A 34 13.96 -16.43 1.49
N ARG A 35 13.19 -16.74 0.43
CA ARG A 35 13.72 -16.91 -0.94
C ARG A 35 13.42 -15.77 -1.88
N ALA A 36 12.79 -14.71 -1.38
CA ALA A 36 12.44 -13.53 -2.17
C ALA A 36 13.47 -12.42 -1.98
N CYS A 37 13.89 -11.82 -3.09
CA CYS A 37 14.70 -10.62 -3.10
C CYS A 37 13.85 -9.46 -3.60
N SER A 38 13.85 -8.37 -2.85
CA SER A 38 13.13 -7.13 -3.13
C SER A 38 14.00 -5.94 -2.73
N SER A 39 13.46 -4.75 -2.78
CA SER A 39 14.12 -3.53 -2.34
C SER A 39 13.35 -2.89 -1.19
N GLY A 40 14.02 -2.00 -0.50
CA GLY A 40 13.43 -1.08 0.45
C GLY A 40 14.23 0.21 0.46
N PHE A 41 13.71 1.27 1.01
CA PHE A 41 14.41 2.53 1.14
C PHE A 41 14.37 3.02 2.58
N PHE A 42 15.42 3.75 2.98
CA PHE A 42 15.52 4.34 4.30
C PHE A 42 14.52 5.49 4.41
N TRP A 43 13.53 5.30 5.27
CA TRP A 43 12.44 6.26 5.46
C TRP A 43 12.72 7.21 6.64
N ARG A 44 13.22 6.66 7.75
CA ARG A 44 13.67 7.38 8.95
C ARG A 44 14.90 6.69 9.51
N PRO A 45 15.64 7.31 10.45
CA PRO A 45 16.80 6.66 11.08
C PRO A 45 16.46 5.26 11.61
N GLY A 46 17.14 4.24 11.11
CA GLY A 46 16.93 2.84 11.48
C GLY A 46 15.62 2.21 10.95
N LEU A 47 14.85 2.90 10.11
CA LEU A 47 13.60 2.40 9.56
C LEU A 47 13.64 2.35 8.03
N ILE A 48 13.20 1.21 7.50
CA ILE A 48 13.12 0.94 6.07
C ILE A 48 11.66 0.67 5.71
N VAL A 49 11.20 1.27 4.62
CA VAL A 49 9.91 0.95 3.99
C VAL A 49 10.18 0.01 2.82
N THR A 50 9.37 -1.02 2.69
CA THR A 50 9.39 -2.00 1.59
C THR A 50 7.97 -2.44 1.23
N ALA A 51 7.83 -3.18 0.13
CA ALA A 51 6.56 -3.79 -0.25
C ALA A 51 6.20 -4.96 0.68
N ASP A 52 4.97 -4.98 1.17
CA ASP A 52 4.48 -6.03 2.04
C ASP A 52 4.38 -7.39 1.32
N GLU A 53 3.92 -7.40 0.05
CA GLU A 53 3.81 -8.62 -0.77
C GLU A 53 5.17 -9.27 -1.06
N ALA A 54 6.26 -8.51 -0.97
CA ALA A 54 7.62 -9.02 -1.13
C ALA A 54 8.18 -9.72 0.12
N LEU A 55 7.51 -9.60 1.27
CA LEU A 55 7.92 -10.23 2.52
C LEU A 55 7.19 -11.55 2.75
N SER A 56 7.92 -12.57 3.18
CA SER A 56 7.31 -13.80 3.69
C SER A 56 6.54 -13.55 4.98
N GLU A 57 5.55 -14.38 5.28
CA GLU A 57 4.81 -14.29 6.55
C GLU A 57 5.67 -14.74 7.74
N GLU A 58 6.58 -15.68 7.50
CA GLU A 58 7.47 -16.27 8.49
C GLU A 58 8.93 -16.19 8.02
N GLY A 59 9.84 -16.15 8.98
CA GLY A 59 11.29 -16.21 8.77
C GLY A 59 12.01 -14.90 9.01
N ASP A 60 13.33 -15.00 8.98
CA ASP A 60 14.22 -13.87 9.18
C ASP A 60 14.24 -12.97 7.94
N VAL A 61 14.32 -11.67 8.18
CA VAL A 61 14.53 -10.67 7.14
C VAL A 61 15.95 -10.13 7.26
N ALA A 62 16.69 -10.18 6.17
CA ALA A 62 18.00 -9.55 6.05
C ALA A 62 17.94 -8.37 5.10
N VAL A 63 18.74 -7.35 5.38
CA VAL A 63 18.87 -6.16 4.56
C VAL A 63 20.32 -6.00 4.14
N THR A 64 20.58 -6.00 2.84
CA THR A 64 21.91 -5.68 2.31
C THR A 64 21.96 -4.19 2.00
N LEU A 65 22.81 -3.50 2.75
CA LEU A 65 23.01 -2.06 2.66
C LEU A 65 23.77 -1.69 1.37
N PRO A 66 23.71 -0.42 0.93
CA PRO A 66 24.61 0.08 -0.11
C PRO A 66 26.08 -0.22 0.26
N GLY A 67 26.81 -0.85 -0.66
CA GLY A 67 28.18 -1.31 -0.38
C GLY A 67 28.31 -2.78 0.05
N GLY A 68 27.19 -3.51 0.19
CA GLY A 68 27.17 -4.97 0.31
C GLY A 68 27.17 -5.52 1.74
N GLU A 69 27.18 -4.69 2.77
CA GLU A 69 27.02 -5.14 4.16
C GLU A 69 25.62 -5.68 4.39
N SER A 70 25.49 -6.89 4.92
CA SER A 70 24.19 -7.49 5.27
C SER A 70 23.95 -7.41 6.77
N VAL A 71 22.77 -6.90 7.16
CA VAL A 71 22.33 -6.75 8.55
C VAL A 71 20.97 -7.40 8.74
N GLY A 72 20.70 -7.92 9.94
CA GLY A 72 19.36 -8.43 10.30
C GLY A 72 18.36 -7.30 10.44
N ALA A 73 17.13 -7.54 10.02
CA ALA A 73 16.04 -6.59 10.17
C ALA A 73 14.85 -7.22 10.92
N ARG A 74 14.13 -6.40 11.68
CA ARG A 74 12.92 -6.82 12.40
C ARG A 74 11.71 -6.13 11.82
N LEU A 75 10.64 -6.86 11.60
CA LEU A 75 9.37 -6.29 11.19
C LEU A 75 8.80 -5.41 12.31
N VAL A 76 8.56 -4.13 12.01
CA VAL A 76 7.86 -3.19 12.91
C VAL A 76 6.35 -3.34 12.74
N GLY A 77 5.89 -3.46 11.51
CA GLY A 77 4.49 -3.66 11.17
C GLY A 77 4.29 -3.71 9.66
N ARG A 78 3.12 -4.20 9.26
CA ARG A 78 2.75 -4.35 7.85
C ARG A 78 1.28 -4.02 7.59
N ASP A 79 0.98 -3.48 6.42
CA ASP A 79 -0.38 -3.25 5.93
C ASP A 79 -0.58 -3.88 4.56
N HIS A 80 -1.14 -5.08 4.56
CA HIS A 80 -1.48 -5.83 3.33
C HIS A 80 -2.43 -5.08 2.38
N THR A 81 -3.13 -4.05 2.87
CA THR A 81 -4.11 -3.35 2.06
C THR A 81 -3.52 -2.26 1.21
N THR A 82 -2.42 -1.65 1.62
CA THR A 82 -1.68 -0.64 0.87
C THR A 82 -0.33 -1.15 0.36
N ASP A 83 0.01 -2.44 0.63
CA ASP A 83 1.27 -3.05 0.26
C ASP A 83 2.49 -2.34 0.86
N ILE A 84 2.40 -1.97 2.14
CA ILE A 84 3.48 -1.29 2.86
C ILE A 84 3.89 -2.11 4.08
N ALA A 85 5.20 -2.35 4.23
CA ALA A 85 5.80 -2.87 5.45
C ALA A 85 6.92 -1.95 5.94
N VAL A 86 7.11 -1.91 7.25
CA VAL A 86 8.20 -1.16 7.92
C VAL A 86 9.11 -2.14 8.63
N LEU A 87 10.38 -2.07 8.32
CA LEU A 87 11.44 -2.86 8.93
C LEU A 87 12.33 -1.96 9.80
N ARG A 88 12.86 -2.52 10.89
CA ARG A 88 13.86 -1.88 11.74
C ARG A 88 15.21 -2.57 11.61
N VAL A 89 16.24 -1.76 11.40
CA VAL A 89 17.66 -2.18 11.41
C VAL A 89 18.42 -1.43 12.50
N ASP A 90 19.45 -2.07 13.07
CA ASP A 90 20.28 -1.48 14.14
C ASP A 90 21.38 -0.58 13.55
N ARG A 91 20.97 0.36 12.69
CA ARG A 91 21.83 1.32 11.99
C ARG A 91 21.10 2.67 11.91
N SER A 92 21.68 3.69 12.53
CA SER A 92 21.13 5.06 12.54
C SER A 92 21.88 6.04 11.63
N ASP A 93 23.01 5.61 11.07
CA ASP A 93 23.88 6.39 10.19
C ASP A 93 23.41 6.46 8.73
N LEU A 94 22.36 5.71 8.39
CA LEU A 94 21.81 5.64 7.05
C LEU A 94 20.96 6.90 6.75
N ARG A 95 21.16 7.46 5.57
CA ARG A 95 20.50 8.71 5.17
C ARG A 95 19.06 8.43 4.67
N PRO A 96 18.03 8.93 5.37
CA PRO A 96 16.64 8.77 4.91
C PRO A 96 16.37 9.47 3.58
N ILE A 97 15.53 8.86 2.78
CA ILE A 97 14.96 9.46 1.56
C ILE A 97 13.88 10.47 1.97
N ARG A 98 13.95 11.66 1.40
CA ARG A 98 12.90 12.65 1.55
C ARG A 98 11.74 12.30 0.63
N LEU A 99 10.57 12.08 1.22
CA LEU A 99 9.32 11.76 0.50
C LEU A 99 8.54 13.05 0.22
N ASP A 100 8.97 13.81 -0.78
CA ASP A 100 8.23 14.98 -1.29
C ASP A 100 7.63 14.61 -2.64
N SER A 101 6.31 14.47 -2.72
CA SER A 101 5.66 14.09 -3.97
C SER A 101 4.91 15.27 -4.58
N PRO A 102 5.50 15.99 -5.53
CA PRO A 102 4.72 16.86 -6.40
C PRO A 102 3.80 16.03 -7.30
N PRO A 103 2.68 16.58 -7.79
CA PRO A 103 1.86 15.93 -8.81
C PRO A 103 2.72 15.58 -10.03
N VAL A 104 2.72 14.31 -10.43
CA VAL A 104 3.50 13.83 -11.57
C VAL A 104 2.58 13.71 -12.78
N PRO A 105 2.76 14.53 -13.85
CA PRO A 105 1.89 14.48 -15.02
C PRO A 105 2.14 13.23 -15.87
N VAL A 106 1.10 12.79 -16.57
CA VAL A 106 1.21 11.72 -17.58
C VAL A 106 2.20 12.15 -18.68
N GLY A 107 3.09 11.24 -19.06
CA GLY A 107 4.18 11.49 -20.01
C GLY A 107 5.47 12.00 -19.37
N ALA A 108 5.48 12.35 -18.07
CA ALA A 108 6.71 12.68 -17.36
C ALA A 108 7.65 11.46 -17.30
N LEU A 109 8.96 11.70 -17.39
CA LEU A 109 9.97 10.68 -17.19
C LEU A 109 10.00 10.24 -15.71
N ALA A 110 10.15 8.95 -15.52
CA ALA A 110 10.29 8.36 -14.18
C ALA A 110 11.30 7.21 -14.21
N LEU A 111 12.03 7.05 -13.11
CA LEU A 111 12.94 5.93 -12.89
C LEU A 111 12.43 5.10 -11.73
N ALA A 112 12.44 3.77 -11.90
CA ALA A 112 12.32 2.82 -10.78
C ALA A 112 13.74 2.42 -10.37
N VAL A 113 14.11 2.70 -9.11
CA VAL A 113 15.43 2.39 -8.56
C VAL A 113 15.26 1.39 -7.43
N GLY A 114 15.96 0.27 -7.54
CA GLY A 114 16.02 -0.78 -6.53
C GLY A 114 17.47 -1.12 -6.18
N ALA A 115 17.64 -2.19 -5.42
CA ALA A 115 18.96 -2.74 -5.09
C ALA A 115 18.94 -4.27 -5.21
N GLU A 116 20.07 -4.83 -5.61
CA GLU A 116 20.32 -6.27 -5.67
C GLU A 116 21.75 -6.51 -5.21
N ASP A 117 21.95 -7.34 -4.18
CA ASP A 117 23.26 -7.64 -3.60
C ASP A 117 24.10 -6.39 -3.23
N GLY A 118 23.45 -5.33 -2.74
CA GLY A 118 24.08 -4.07 -2.36
C GLY A 118 24.44 -3.14 -3.54
N ALA A 119 24.15 -3.53 -4.77
CA ALA A 119 24.31 -2.71 -5.95
C ALA A 119 22.96 -2.13 -6.43
N PRO A 120 22.91 -0.90 -6.95
CA PRO A 120 21.67 -0.31 -7.46
C PRO A 120 21.24 -0.98 -8.77
N THR A 121 19.91 -1.15 -8.90
CA THR A 121 19.26 -1.51 -10.15
C THR A 121 18.35 -0.37 -10.58
N ALA A 122 18.18 -0.17 -11.89
CA ALA A 122 17.33 0.89 -12.39
C ALA A 122 16.58 0.46 -13.65
N ALA A 123 15.38 0.99 -13.80
CA ALA A 123 14.62 0.98 -15.03
C ALA A 123 14.05 2.38 -15.27
N PHE A 124 13.97 2.83 -16.51
CA PHE A 124 13.37 4.11 -16.83
C PHE A 124 12.19 3.95 -17.78
N GLY A 125 11.27 4.88 -17.70
CA GLY A 125 10.10 4.94 -18.54
C GLY A 125 9.33 6.24 -18.31
N VAL A 126 8.04 6.19 -18.52
CA VAL A 126 7.16 7.35 -18.38
C VAL A 126 5.99 7.03 -17.44
N VAL A 127 5.45 8.08 -16.84
CA VAL A 127 4.17 8.01 -16.17
C VAL A 127 3.08 7.77 -17.21
N SER A 128 2.51 6.57 -17.24
CA SER A 128 1.44 6.21 -18.19
C SER A 128 0.06 6.55 -17.68
N ARG A 129 -0.09 6.70 -16.35
CA ARG A 129 -1.33 7.10 -15.70
C ARG A 129 -1.04 7.87 -14.41
N SER A 130 -1.79 8.95 -14.19
CA SER A 130 -1.80 9.72 -12.94
C SER A 130 -3.22 10.21 -12.70
N THR A 131 -3.87 9.72 -11.62
CA THR A 131 -5.25 10.09 -11.26
C THR A 131 -5.36 10.25 -9.74
N GLY A 132 -6.48 10.77 -9.26
CA GLY A 132 -6.75 10.98 -7.85
C GLY A 132 -6.80 9.69 -7.01
N PRO A 133 -7.23 9.80 -5.75
CA PRO A 133 -7.28 8.70 -4.79
C PRO A 133 -8.07 7.49 -5.31
N TRP A 134 -7.64 6.31 -4.91
CA TRP A 134 -8.27 5.05 -5.29
C TRP A 134 -8.16 4.01 -4.18
N TRP A 135 -8.91 2.92 -4.33
CA TRP A 135 -8.88 1.81 -3.39
C TRP A 135 -8.19 0.61 -4.00
N SER A 136 -7.25 0.01 -3.29
CA SER A 136 -6.63 -1.25 -3.68
C SER A 136 -7.66 -2.38 -3.74
N LEU A 137 -7.28 -3.52 -4.31
CA LEU A 137 -8.13 -4.72 -4.32
C LEU A 137 -8.43 -5.24 -2.91
N ARG A 138 -7.56 -4.94 -1.94
CA ARG A 138 -7.69 -5.29 -0.52
C ARG A 138 -8.31 -4.17 0.33
N SER A 139 -8.95 -3.18 -0.33
CA SER A 139 -9.66 -2.07 0.31
C SER A 139 -8.77 -1.14 1.15
N GLY A 140 -7.50 -1.00 0.80
CA GLY A 140 -6.62 0.07 1.30
C GLY A 140 -6.81 1.33 0.47
N GLU A 141 -6.88 2.48 1.12
CA GLU A 141 -6.92 3.78 0.45
C GLU A 141 -5.52 4.22 0.07
N ILE A 142 -5.35 4.58 -1.20
CA ILE A 142 -4.10 5.05 -1.79
C ILE A 142 -4.36 6.44 -2.39
N ASP A 143 -3.55 7.42 -2.01
CA ASP A 143 -3.80 8.86 -2.22
C ASP A 143 -3.76 9.29 -3.70
N ALA A 144 -3.08 8.53 -4.56
CA ALA A 144 -3.12 8.72 -6.01
C ALA A 144 -2.86 7.40 -6.73
N ARG A 145 -3.44 7.23 -7.91
CA ARG A 145 -3.14 6.11 -8.78
C ARG A 145 -2.10 6.52 -9.81
N ILE A 146 -0.88 6.08 -9.63
CA ILE A 146 0.25 6.33 -10.52
C ILE A 146 0.70 5.00 -11.12
N GLU A 147 0.72 4.92 -12.47
CA GLU A 147 1.21 3.75 -13.21
C GLU A 147 2.40 4.19 -14.09
N LEU A 148 3.45 3.38 -14.09
CA LEU A 148 4.64 3.61 -14.92
C LEU A 148 4.66 2.61 -16.07
N ASP A 149 4.98 3.09 -17.26
CA ASP A 149 5.28 2.26 -18.42
C ASP A 149 6.79 2.03 -18.51
N LEU A 150 7.21 0.99 -17.80
CA LEU A 150 8.59 0.51 -17.79
C LEU A 150 8.64 -0.97 -17.41
N ARG A 151 9.73 -1.63 -17.72
CA ARG A 151 9.99 -3.01 -17.31
C ARG A 151 10.87 -3.03 -16.06
N MET A 152 10.27 -3.38 -14.92
CA MET A 152 10.96 -3.48 -13.63
C MET A 152 11.39 -4.92 -13.33
N ARG A 153 12.57 -5.09 -12.70
CA ARG A 153 13.01 -6.38 -12.14
C ARG A 153 12.24 -6.68 -10.87
N GLN A 154 12.10 -7.96 -10.52
CA GLN A 154 11.46 -8.37 -9.26
C GLN A 154 12.21 -7.81 -8.05
N SER A 155 13.54 -7.79 -8.07
CA SER A 155 14.38 -7.24 -7.02
C SER A 155 14.17 -5.75 -6.77
N ALA A 156 13.56 -4.99 -7.71
CA ALA A 156 13.27 -3.58 -7.54
C ALA A 156 11.86 -3.30 -6.94
N GLU A 157 11.06 -4.35 -6.64
CA GLU A 157 9.81 -4.20 -5.90
C GLU A 157 10.08 -3.70 -4.48
N GLY A 158 9.31 -2.72 -4.00
CA GLY A 158 9.59 -2.03 -2.74
C GLY A 158 10.66 -0.94 -2.84
N GLY A 159 11.29 -0.79 -4.01
CA GLY A 159 12.22 0.29 -4.30
C GLY A 159 11.56 1.64 -4.52
N LEU A 160 12.30 2.60 -5.03
CA LEU A 160 11.88 3.99 -5.14
C LEU A 160 11.54 4.35 -6.59
N ALA A 161 10.41 5.00 -6.81
CA ALA A 161 10.14 5.76 -8.03
C ALA A 161 10.62 7.20 -7.84
N ILE A 162 11.42 7.72 -8.78
CA ILE A 162 11.88 9.11 -8.80
C ILE A 162 11.53 9.78 -10.13
N ASP A 163 11.35 11.08 -10.09
CA ASP A 163 11.13 11.92 -11.27
C ASP A 163 12.45 12.37 -11.91
N ALA A 164 12.35 13.17 -12.99
CA ALA A 164 13.51 13.73 -13.68
C ALA A 164 14.29 14.78 -12.87
N ALA A 165 13.76 15.25 -11.76
CA ALA A 165 14.45 16.13 -10.81
C ALA A 165 15.13 15.36 -9.65
N GLY A 166 14.97 14.02 -9.61
CA GLY A 166 15.47 13.16 -8.54
C GLY A 166 14.59 13.16 -7.29
N GLN A 167 13.36 13.70 -7.39
CA GLN A 167 12.42 13.72 -6.27
C GLN A 167 11.68 12.38 -6.17
N ALA A 168 11.48 11.89 -4.95
CA ALA A 168 10.78 10.64 -4.70
C ALA A 168 9.29 10.79 -4.97
N ILE A 169 8.79 10.07 -5.99
CA ILE A 169 7.36 9.95 -6.29
C ILE A 169 6.67 9.01 -5.29
N GLY A 170 7.35 7.92 -4.93
CA GLY A 170 6.84 6.90 -4.03
C GLY A 170 7.55 5.56 -4.19
N MET A 171 6.93 4.50 -3.66
CA MET A 171 7.43 3.13 -3.69
C MET A 171 6.92 2.38 -4.93
N THR A 172 7.80 1.67 -5.62
CA THR A 172 7.43 0.82 -6.77
C THR A 172 6.91 -0.53 -6.32
N VAL A 173 5.78 -0.96 -6.87
CA VAL A 173 5.19 -2.27 -6.60
C VAL A 173 4.62 -2.88 -7.88
N PHE A 174 4.40 -4.21 -7.90
CA PHE A 174 3.69 -4.84 -8.99
C PHE A 174 2.18 -4.85 -8.73
N GLY A 175 1.44 -4.32 -9.66
CA GLY A 175 -0.01 -4.45 -9.73
C GLY A 175 -0.44 -5.63 -10.63
N PRO A 176 -1.77 -5.79 -10.84
CA PRO A 176 -2.31 -6.84 -11.69
C PRO A 176 -1.68 -6.86 -13.08
N ARG A 177 -1.39 -8.05 -13.61
CA ARG A 177 -0.70 -8.29 -14.88
C ARG A 177 0.71 -7.68 -14.93
N ARG A 178 1.39 -7.62 -13.78
CA ARG A 178 2.74 -7.06 -13.62
C ARG A 178 2.90 -5.61 -14.10
N ARG A 179 1.84 -4.81 -14.05
CA ARG A 179 1.95 -3.36 -14.23
C ARG A 179 2.74 -2.78 -13.09
N VAL A 180 3.60 -1.82 -13.37
CA VAL A 180 4.31 -1.11 -12.31
C VAL A 180 3.43 0.01 -11.78
N LEU A 181 3.06 -0.11 -10.52
CA LEU A 181 2.34 0.90 -9.77
C LEU A 181 3.31 1.63 -8.84
N VAL A 182 2.96 2.85 -8.48
CA VAL A 182 3.66 3.60 -7.45
C VAL A 182 2.71 3.82 -6.28
N ILE A 183 3.12 3.40 -5.09
CA ILE A 183 2.46 3.81 -3.85
C ILE A 183 2.98 5.22 -3.51
N PRO A 184 2.13 6.27 -3.54
CA PRO A 184 2.59 7.65 -3.40
C PRO A 184 3.22 7.94 -2.04
N SER A 185 4.15 8.89 -2.02
CA SER A 185 4.82 9.35 -0.80
C SER A 185 3.84 9.71 0.33
N ALA A 186 2.71 10.34 0.01
CA ALA A 186 1.67 10.68 1.01
C ALA A 186 1.06 9.43 1.66
N THR A 187 0.76 8.39 0.87
CA THR A 187 0.27 7.10 1.39
C THR A 187 1.32 6.44 2.28
N ILE A 188 2.59 6.43 1.84
CA ILE A 188 3.70 5.85 2.60
C ILE A 188 3.84 6.54 3.95
N GLU A 189 3.91 7.87 3.97
CA GLU A 189 4.08 8.64 5.21
C GLU A 189 2.93 8.40 6.19
N ARG A 190 1.69 8.40 5.70
CA ARG A 190 0.49 8.14 6.51
C ARG A 190 0.48 6.74 7.11
N VAL A 191 0.76 5.72 6.29
CA VAL A 191 0.69 4.30 6.70
C VAL A 191 1.90 3.93 7.55
N ALA A 192 3.13 4.23 7.11
CA ALA A 192 4.35 3.89 7.83
C ALA A 192 4.42 4.56 9.21
N THR A 193 3.92 5.81 9.34
CA THR A 193 3.82 6.47 10.66
C THR A 193 2.88 5.73 11.61
N ARG A 194 1.76 5.20 11.11
CA ARG A 194 0.85 4.40 11.94
C ARG A 194 1.48 3.06 12.32
N LEU A 195 2.15 2.40 11.37
CA LEU A 195 2.88 1.14 11.63
C LEU A 195 4.01 1.33 12.65
N GLU A 196 4.78 2.43 12.56
CA GLU A 196 5.83 2.76 13.54
C GLU A 196 5.28 2.93 14.96
N LYS A 197 4.11 3.58 15.10
CA LYS A 197 3.52 3.88 16.40
C LYS A 197 2.77 2.69 17.03
N HIS A 198 2.09 1.90 16.22
CA HIS A 198 1.13 0.90 16.69
C HIS A 198 1.48 -0.54 16.29
N GLY A 199 2.44 -0.74 15.39
CA GLY A 199 2.80 -2.05 14.87
C GLY A 199 1.83 -2.61 13.82
N HIS A 200 0.64 -2.04 13.70
CA HIS A 200 -0.41 -2.47 12.77
C HIS A 200 -1.31 -1.29 12.37
N ILE A 201 -2.12 -1.51 11.34
CA ILE A 201 -3.18 -0.57 10.95
C ILE A 201 -4.49 -1.05 11.59
N PRO A 202 -5.08 -0.28 12.52
CA PRO A 202 -6.38 -0.61 13.08
C PRO A 202 -7.43 -0.81 11.98
N ARG A 203 -8.32 -1.76 12.14
CA ARG A 203 -9.44 -2.00 11.22
C ARG A 203 -10.73 -2.12 12.00
N GLY A 204 -11.77 -1.45 11.51
CA GLY A 204 -13.09 -1.60 12.05
C GLY A 204 -13.56 -3.05 11.96
N TYR A 205 -14.26 -3.49 12.99
CA TYR A 205 -14.75 -4.85 13.15
C TYR A 205 -16.17 -4.87 13.64
N LEU A 206 -17.02 -5.65 12.98
CA LEU A 206 -18.41 -5.88 13.38
C LEU A 206 -18.63 -7.27 13.99
N GLY A 207 -17.75 -8.21 13.75
CA GLY A 207 -17.94 -9.62 14.12
C GLY A 207 -18.94 -10.31 13.20
N LEU A 208 -18.93 -10.00 11.91
CA LEU A 208 -19.83 -10.55 10.91
C LEU A 208 -19.09 -11.27 9.80
N GLY A 209 -19.56 -12.49 9.46
CA GLY A 209 -19.33 -13.11 8.16
C GLY A 209 -20.50 -12.80 7.25
N PHE A 210 -20.25 -12.37 6.01
CA PHE A 210 -21.32 -11.92 5.12
C PHE A 210 -21.08 -12.29 3.66
N GLN A 211 -22.18 -12.33 2.89
CA GLN A 211 -22.19 -12.61 1.45
C GLN A 211 -23.08 -11.61 0.72
N LEU A 212 -22.68 -11.24 -0.50
CA LEU A 212 -23.52 -10.40 -1.36
C LEU A 212 -24.70 -11.19 -1.89
N VAL A 213 -25.91 -10.63 -1.77
CA VAL A 213 -27.16 -11.22 -2.26
C VAL A 213 -27.96 -10.24 -3.09
N ALA A 214 -28.73 -10.78 -4.05
CA ALA A 214 -29.76 -10.00 -4.72
C ALA A 214 -30.99 -9.96 -3.83
N ILE A 215 -31.66 -8.80 -3.78
CA ILE A 215 -32.91 -8.58 -3.08
C ILE A 215 -33.98 -8.10 -4.09
N GLU A 216 -35.22 -8.11 -3.68
CA GLU A 216 -36.33 -7.68 -4.50
C GLU A 216 -36.14 -6.30 -5.15
N GLY A 217 -36.63 -6.11 -6.37
CA GLY A 217 -36.49 -4.89 -7.14
C GLY A 217 -35.10 -4.67 -7.77
N GLY A 218 -34.34 -5.76 -8.00
CA GLY A 218 -33.01 -5.70 -8.64
C GLY A 218 -31.91 -5.04 -7.78
N ARG A 219 -32.21 -4.75 -6.52
CA ARG A 219 -31.26 -4.19 -5.57
C ARG A 219 -30.35 -5.27 -5.03
N ARG A 220 -29.25 -4.87 -4.42
CA ARG A 220 -28.28 -5.75 -3.73
C ARG A 220 -28.24 -5.44 -2.26
N GLY A 221 -27.96 -6.45 -1.44
CA GLY A 221 -27.73 -6.33 -0.02
C GLY A 221 -26.61 -7.28 0.42
N VAL A 222 -26.23 -7.20 1.66
CA VAL A 222 -25.18 -8.04 2.26
C VAL A 222 -25.84 -8.91 3.32
N MET A 223 -26.01 -10.21 3.01
CA MET A 223 -26.59 -11.18 3.95
C MET A 223 -25.56 -11.56 5.02
N VAL A 224 -25.98 -11.52 6.26
CA VAL A 224 -25.21 -11.98 7.41
C VAL A 224 -25.22 -13.50 7.46
N MET A 225 -24.07 -14.12 7.21
CA MET A 225 -23.89 -15.57 7.19
C MET A 225 -23.42 -16.11 8.55
N LYS A 226 -22.69 -15.30 9.32
CA LYS A 226 -22.17 -15.64 10.64
C LYS A 226 -22.15 -14.41 11.50
N VAL A 227 -22.47 -14.57 12.78
CA VAL A 227 -22.31 -13.54 13.81
C VAL A 227 -21.41 -14.11 14.90
N GLU A 228 -20.32 -13.40 15.19
CA GLU A 228 -19.42 -13.77 16.29
C GLU A 228 -20.11 -13.48 17.64
N PRO A 229 -20.21 -14.47 18.55
CA PRO A 229 -21.07 -14.36 19.75
C PRO A 229 -20.77 -13.17 20.66
N GLN A 230 -19.52 -12.73 20.71
CA GLN A 230 -19.08 -11.59 21.53
C GLN A 230 -18.78 -10.33 20.70
N GLY A 231 -19.03 -10.37 19.40
CA GLY A 231 -18.77 -9.27 18.48
C GLY A 231 -19.74 -8.09 18.67
N PRO A 232 -19.38 -6.92 18.13
CA PRO A 232 -20.23 -5.73 18.21
C PRO A 232 -21.63 -5.95 17.65
N ALA A 233 -21.74 -6.66 16.51
CA ALA A 233 -23.03 -6.92 15.88
C ALA A 233 -23.93 -7.84 16.72
N ALA A 234 -23.36 -8.86 17.38
CA ALA A 234 -24.13 -9.72 18.30
C ALA A 234 -24.70 -8.90 19.47
N LYS A 235 -23.87 -8.03 20.07
CA LYS A 235 -24.29 -7.14 21.17
C LYS A 235 -25.39 -6.16 20.75
N ALA A 236 -25.36 -5.73 19.49
CA ALA A 236 -26.39 -4.86 18.90
C ALA A 236 -27.64 -5.61 18.44
N GLY A 237 -27.69 -6.94 18.54
CA GLY A 237 -28.85 -7.75 18.17
C GLY A 237 -28.99 -8.01 16.66
N VAL A 238 -27.88 -7.99 15.92
CA VAL A 238 -27.82 -8.50 14.55
C VAL A 238 -27.82 -10.02 14.58
N HIS A 239 -28.61 -10.65 13.69
CA HIS A 239 -28.74 -12.10 13.62
C HIS A 239 -28.27 -12.64 12.26
N GLN A 240 -27.90 -13.91 12.26
CA GLN A 240 -27.71 -14.65 11.00
C GLN A 240 -29.01 -14.65 10.17
N GLY A 241 -28.88 -14.40 8.88
CA GLY A 241 -30.01 -14.26 7.94
C GLY A 241 -30.49 -12.80 7.77
N ASP A 242 -30.04 -11.85 8.61
CA ASP A 242 -30.28 -10.43 8.34
C ASP A 242 -29.63 -10.01 7.04
N ILE A 243 -30.25 -9.07 6.33
CA ILE A 243 -29.68 -8.49 5.12
C ILE A 243 -29.38 -7.01 5.39
N ILE A 244 -28.11 -6.66 5.42
CA ILE A 244 -27.67 -5.27 5.54
C ILE A 244 -27.91 -4.57 4.20
N VAL A 245 -28.73 -3.53 4.20
CA VAL A 245 -29.11 -2.76 3.02
C VAL A 245 -28.66 -1.31 3.07
N ALA A 246 -28.33 -0.80 4.27
CA ALA A 246 -27.86 0.57 4.44
C ALA A 246 -26.81 0.67 5.57
N TRP A 247 -25.96 1.70 5.48
CA TRP A 247 -24.97 2.13 6.45
C TRP A 247 -25.16 3.63 6.67
N ASN A 248 -25.51 4.05 7.87
CA ASN A 248 -25.87 5.43 8.21
C ASN A 248 -26.87 6.06 7.22
N GLY A 249 -27.88 5.27 6.79
CA GLY A 249 -28.89 5.69 5.82
C GLY A 249 -28.47 5.59 4.35
N GLU A 250 -27.19 5.42 4.04
CA GLU A 250 -26.71 5.24 2.67
C GLU A 250 -26.83 3.78 2.21
N SER A 251 -27.38 3.55 1.03
CA SER A 251 -27.60 2.21 0.48
C SER A 251 -26.30 1.48 0.20
N ILE A 252 -26.14 0.25 0.72
CA ILE A 252 -25.03 -0.65 0.41
C ILE A 252 -25.33 -1.43 -0.84
N ARG A 253 -24.55 -1.21 -1.89
CA ARG A 253 -24.69 -1.92 -3.18
C ARG A 253 -23.65 -3.02 -3.40
N HIS A 254 -22.55 -2.98 -2.65
CA HIS A 254 -21.41 -3.90 -2.78
C HIS A 254 -20.82 -4.22 -1.42
N ALA A 255 -20.40 -5.48 -1.21
CA ALA A 255 -19.68 -5.87 0.01
C ALA A 255 -18.41 -5.03 0.26
N ARG A 256 -17.75 -4.59 -0.82
CA ARG A 256 -16.58 -3.69 -0.71
C ARG A 256 -16.91 -2.34 -0.07
N SER A 257 -18.12 -1.82 -0.25
CA SER A 257 -18.53 -0.57 0.41
C SER A 257 -18.52 -0.71 1.94
N LEU A 258 -19.01 -1.86 2.44
CA LEU A 258 -18.96 -2.18 3.87
C LEU A 258 -17.52 -2.32 4.37
N LEU A 259 -16.66 -3.02 3.62
CA LEU A 259 -15.23 -3.16 3.99
C LEU A 259 -14.48 -1.82 4.01
N ARG A 260 -14.82 -0.91 3.10
CA ARG A 260 -14.26 0.46 3.07
C ARG A 260 -14.74 1.28 4.26
N ALA A 261 -16.02 1.15 4.63
CA ALA A 261 -16.57 1.82 5.81
C ALA A 261 -15.94 1.36 7.14
N LEU A 262 -15.29 0.18 7.13
CA LEU A 262 -14.52 -0.38 8.25
C LEU A 262 -13.02 -0.01 8.17
N GLY A 263 -12.70 1.14 7.62
CA GLY A 263 -11.34 1.67 7.59
C GLY A 263 -10.77 1.99 8.97
N PRO A 264 -9.49 2.40 9.06
CA PRO A 264 -8.81 2.67 10.33
C PRO A 264 -9.52 3.65 11.23
N ASP A 265 -10.10 4.70 10.65
CA ASP A 265 -10.73 5.79 11.37
C ASP A 265 -12.17 5.47 11.81
N SER A 266 -12.67 4.27 11.50
CA SER A 266 -14.02 3.81 11.92
C SER A 266 -14.05 3.22 13.32
N VAL A 267 -12.92 2.81 13.88
CA VAL A 267 -12.84 2.19 15.19
C VAL A 267 -13.35 3.14 16.27
N GLY A 268 -14.27 2.67 17.11
CA GLY A 268 -14.91 3.45 18.16
C GLY A 268 -16.08 4.32 17.68
N GLN A 269 -16.32 4.44 16.36
CA GLN A 269 -17.47 5.17 15.85
C GLN A 269 -18.77 4.37 16.02
N THR A 270 -19.85 5.07 16.35
CA THR A 270 -21.20 4.49 16.34
C THR A 270 -21.84 4.71 14.99
N VAL A 271 -22.35 3.64 14.38
CA VAL A 271 -23.01 3.64 13.07
C VAL A 271 -24.37 2.98 13.18
N THR A 272 -25.27 3.30 12.25
CA THR A 272 -26.58 2.66 12.15
C THR A 272 -26.60 1.74 10.92
N LEU A 273 -26.81 0.44 11.16
CA LEU A 273 -27.05 -0.54 10.09
C LEU A 273 -28.54 -0.58 9.78
N GLY A 274 -28.92 -0.27 8.53
CA GLY A 274 -30.24 -0.56 8.01
C GLY A 274 -30.31 -2.03 7.58
N LEU A 275 -31.15 -2.82 8.26
CA LEU A 275 -31.32 -4.25 8.05
C LEU A 275 -32.67 -4.57 7.45
N ARG A 276 -32.75 -5.72 6.76
CA ARG A 276 -34.00 -6.43 6.52
C ARG A 276 -33.98 -7.77 7.25
N ARG A 277 -34.99 -8.00 8.09
CA ARG A 277 -35.18 -9.24 8.86
C ARG A 277 -36.59 -9.77 8.60
N GLY A 278 -36.71 -10.95 7.98
CA GLY A 278 -38.02 -11.50 7.62
C GLY A 278 -38.86 -10.61 6.68
N GLY A 279 -38.22 -9.74 5.89
CA GLY A 279 -38.87 -8.75 5.03
C GLY A 279 -39.08 -7.38 5.65
N GLU A 280 -39.05 -7.27 6.98
CA GLU A 280 -39.20 -6.00 7.70
C GLU A 280 -37.91 -5.18 7.75
N ALA A 281 -38.04 -3.85 7.67
CA ALA A 281 -36.93 -2.92 7.84
C ALA A 281 -36.65 -2.70 9.34
N LYS A 282 -35.38 -2.70 9.71
CA LYS A 282 -34.93 -2.47 11.07
C LYS A 282 -33.61 -1.70 11.08
N ASP A 283 -33.54 -0.64 11.86
CA ASP A 283 -32.31 0.09 12.10
C ASP A 283 -31.66 -0.38 13.40
N VAL A 284 -30.37 -0.69 13.32
CA VAL A 284 -29.60 -1.22 14.44
C VAL A 284 -28.35 -0.34 14.65
N PRO A 285 -28.32 0.48 15.70
CA PRO A 285 -27.11 1.21 16.07
C PRO A 285 -26.09 0.26 16.70
N LEU A 286 -24.81 0.40 16.31
CA LEU A 286 -23.72 -0.35 16.90
C LEU A 286 -22.43 0.47 16.90
N THR A 287 -21.56 0.20 17.88
CA THR A 287 -20.21 0.79 17.92
C THR A 287 -19.21 -0.18 17.28
N ILE A 288 -18.43 0.33 16.35
CA ILE A 288 -17.40 -0.44 15.64
C ILE A 288 -16.25 -0.72 16.61
N ALA A 289 -15.91 -1.99 16.82
CA ALA A 289 -14.72 -2.37 17.57
C ALA A 289 -13.48 -2.41 16.65
N GLU A 290 -12.32 -2.51 17.24
CA GLU A 290 -11.10 -2.86 16.52
C GLU A 290 -11.08 -4.36 16.22
N ARG A 291 -10.60 -4.71 15.02
CA ARG A 291 -10.45 -6.12 14.63
C ARG A 291 -9.38 -6.77 15.50
N PRO A 292 -9.66 -7.91 16.16
CA PRO A 292 -8.64 -8.65 16.89
C PRO A 292 -7.45 -8.99 16.00
N THR A 293 -6.24 -8.76 16.48
CA THR A 293 -5.01 -9.30 15.88
C THR A 293 -4.98 -10.80 16.12
N ALA A 294 -4.77 -11.58 15.06
CA ALA A 294 -4.66 -13.04 15.13
C ALA A 294 -3.37 -13.46 15.83
#